data_8d9853250b73945cbff5d729d3d1e553
#
_entry.id   8d9853250b73945cbff5d729d3d1e553
#
_cell.length_a   1.000
_cell.length_b   1.000
_cell.length_c   1.000
_cell.angle_alpha   90.00
_cell.angle_beta   90.00
_cell.angle_gamma   90.00
#
_symmetry.space_group_name_H-M   'P 1'
#
loop_
_entity.id
_entity.type
_entity.pdbx_description
1 polymer ?
#
loop_
_entity_poly.entity_id
_entity_poly.type
_entity_poly.pdbx_seq_one_letter_code
_entity_poly.pdbx_strand_id
1 'polypeptide(L)'
;MYKRKRRPLPAASTFDHYGTAAMSQSANPETIKDLIGVGFGPSNLALAIALEELAESQGHALDAQFIDKQQDYRWHGETLATQSELQISFLKDLVSLRNPTSPYSFVNYLHQKQRLADFINLGTFYPCRLEYNDYLRWAAEHFATQAVYGQEVLRIEPELQDGRVNHLRVIARDAQGREYSRRTRSVVVGSGGTPKIPEKFGAFKDDPRVFHHSQYLSSLNKLPCTDGKPMRIAVIGSGQSAAEAFIDLNDSYPSVKVDMVLRGSA
;
A
#
# COMPACT_ATOMS: atom_id res chain seq x y z
N MET A 1 27.24 15.76 -23.10
CA MET A 1 26.73 15.69 -21.71
C MET A 1 25.55 16.65 -21.60
N TYR A 2 24.34 16.21 -21.96
CA TYR A 2 23.16 17.05 -22.08
C TYR A 2 22.35 16.92 -20.78
N LYS A 3 22.39 17.92 -19.90
CA LYS A 3 21.49 18.03 -18.75
C LYS A 3 20.10 18.38 -19.24
N ARG A 4 19.20 17.37 -19.43
CA ARG A 4 17.78 17.63 -19.66
C ARG A 4 17.17 18.20 -18.37
N LYS A 5 16.82 19.47 -18.36
CA LYS A 5 15.93 20.05 -17.33
C LYS A 5 14.56 19.36 -17.48
N ARG A 6 14.20 18.52 -16.55
CA ARG A 6 12.84 17.95 -16.46
C ARG A 6 11.89 19.09 -16.11
N ARG A 7 10.84 19.32 -16.92
CA ARG A 7 9.74 20.19 -16.53
C ARG A 7 8.96 19.47 -15.42
N PRO A 8 8.58 20.16 -14.33
CA PRO A 8 7.69 19.57 -13.34
C PRO A 8 6.35 19.27 -14.00
N LEU A 9 5.79 18.11 -13.74
CA LEU A 9 4.41 17.77 -14.07
C LEU A 9 3.49 18.79 -13.39
N PRO A 10 2.36 19.18 -14.00
CA PRO A 10 1.41 20.07 -13.37
C PRO A 10 0.93 19.45 -12.05
N ALA A 11 0.87 20.28 -11.01
CA ALA A 11 0.39 19.91 -9.69
C ALA A 11 -0.99 19.22 -9.81
N ALA A 12 -1.16 18.13 -9.06
CA ALA A 12 -2.43 17.44 -8.98
C ALA A 12 -3.53 18.46 -8.61
N SER A 13 -4.57 18.52 -9.43
CA SER A 13 -5.75 19.35 -9.16
C SER A 13 -6.32 18.97 -7.79
N THR A 14 -6.61 19.97 -6.98
CA THR A 14 -7.33 19.85 -5.72
C THR A 14 -8.60 19.03 -5.93
N PHE A 15 -8.64 17.85 -5.33
CA PHE A 15 -9.83 17.02 -5.33
C PHE A 15 -10.88 17.64 -4.42
N ASP A 16 -12.01 18.00 -5.00
CA ASP A 16 -13.22 18.36 -4.28
C ASP A 16 -13.70 17.17 -3.42
N HIS A 17 -14.06 17.48 -2.20
CA HIS A 17 -14.61 16.57 -1.22
C HIS A 17 -15.89 15.91 -1.76
N TYR A 18 -15.78 14.66 -2.19
CA TYR A 18 -16.96 13.80 -2.22
C TYR A 18 -17.26 13.33 -0.80
N GLY A 19 -18.46 13.70 -0.36
CA GLY A 19 -18.95 13.39 0.97
C GLY A 19 -18.87 11.90 1.28
N THR A 20 -18.27 11.59 2.41
CA THR A 20 -18.23 10.28 3.04
C THR A 20 -19.65 9.87 3.45
N ALA A 21 -20.33 9.13 2.58
CA ALA A 21 -21.44 8.30 3.01
C ALA A 21 -20.86 7.08 3.73
N ALA A 22 -20.61 7.21 5.02
CA ALA A 22 -20.33 6.11 5.90
C ALA A 22 -21.61 5.26 6.05
N MET A 23 -21.85 4.35 5.13
CA MET A 23 -22.79 3.26 5.35
C MET A 23 -22.13 2.27 6.31
N SER A 24 -22.52 2.35 7.59
CA SER A 24 -22.26 1.29 8.56
C SER A 24 -23.06 0.05 8.14
N GLN A 25 -22.44 -0.83 7.37
CA GLN A 25 -22.96 -2.17 7.21
C GLN A 25 -22.67 -2.93 8.50
N SER A 26 -23.66 -3.04 9.36
CA SER A 26 -23.71 -4.08 10.38
C SER A 26 -23.68 -5.42 9.64
N ALA A 27 -22.53 -6.09 9.64
CA ALA A 27 -22.40 -7.43 9.05
C ALA A 27 -23.42 -8.34 9.73
N ASN A 28 -24.38 -8.86 8.96
CA ASN A 28 -25.29 -9.87 9.44
C ASN A 28 -24.44 -11.09 9.88
N PRO A 29 -24.45 -11.50 11.17
CA PRO A 29 -23.53 -12.52 11.68
C PRO A 29 -23.74 -13.93 11.11
N GLU A 30 -24.78 -14.13 10.32
CA GLU A 30 -25.13 -15.43 9.74
C GLU A 30 -24.57 -15.68 8.34
N THR A 31 -24.09 -14.64 7.63
CA THR A 31 -23.57 -14.81 6.25
C THR A 31 -22.15 -15.37 6.27
N ILE A 32 -21.98 -16.57 5.70
CA ILE A 32 -20.66 -17.21 5.58
C ILE A 32 -20.04 -16.78 4.24
N LYS A 33 -18.92 -16.08 4.29
CA LYS A 33 -18.16 -15.70 3.09
C LYS A 33 -17.43 -16.92 2.49
N ASP A 34 -17.24 -16.92 1.18
CA ASP A 34 -16.40 -17.94 0.54
C ASP A 34 -14.91 -17.64 0.84
N LEU A 35 -14.54 -16.36 0.86
CA LEU A 35 -13.18 -15.92 1.11
C LEU A 35 -13.14 -14.65 1.95
N ILE A 36 -12.25 -14.62 2.95
CA ILE A 36 -11.81 -13.37 3.57
C ILE A 36 -10.32 -13.17 3.34
N GLY A 37 -9.96 -12.02 2.71
CA GLY A 37 -8.58 -11.55 2.59
C GLY A 37 -8.19 -10.70 3.79
N VAL A 38 -7.07 -11.02 4.45
CA VAL A 38 -6.47 -10.21 5.50
C VAL A 38 -5.43 -9.29 4.90
N GLY A 39 -5.67 -7.97 4.97
CA GLY A 39 -4.97 -6.95 4.20
C GLY A 39 -5.56 -6.78 2.80
N PHE A 40 -5.62 -5.55 2.30
CA PHE A 40 -6.06 -5.24 0.94
C PHE A 40 -4.97 -4.46 0.19
N GLY A 41 -3.73 -4.93 0.29
CA GLY A 41 -2.60 -4.46 -0.50
C GLY A 41 -2.57 -5.08 -1.91
N PRO A 42 -1.51 -4.83 -2.71
CA PRO A 42 -1.43 -5.27 -4.11
C PRO A 42 -1.67 -6.77 -4.32
N SER A 43 -1.25 -7.63 -3.39
CA SER A 43 -1.45 -9.09 -3.51
C SER A 43 -2.92 -9.48 -3.48
N ASN A 44 -3.69 -8.99 -2.49
CA ASN A 44 -5.10 -9.28 -2.38
C ASN A 44 -5.95 -8.48 -3.39
N LEU A 45 -5.47 -7.32 -3.84
CA LEU A 45 -6.09 -6.61 -4.96
C LEU A 45 -5.96 -7.39 -6.27
N ALA A 46 -4.77 -7.93 -6.57
CA ALA A 46 -4.58 -8.80 -7.73
C ALA A 46 -5.44 -10.08 -7.65
N LEU A 47 -5.63 -10.62 -6.43
CA LEU A 47 -6.55 -11.74 -6.21
C LEU A 47 -8.00 -11.34 -6.47
N ALA A 48 -8.46 -10.19 -6.00
CA ALA A 48 -9.82 -9.69 -6.25
C ALA A 48 -10.11 -9.56 -7.75
N ILE A 49 -9.17 -8.97 -8.49
CA ILE A 49 -9.27 -8.88 -9.95
C ILE A 49 -9.34 -10.29 -10.60
N ALA A 50 -8.47 -11.20 -10.16
CA ALA A 50 -8.47 -12.56 -10.71
C ALA A 50 -9.77 -13.31 -10.43
N LEU A 51 -10.38 -13.10 -9.27
CA LEU A 51 -11.67 -13.70 -8.91
C LEU A 51 -12.81 -13.13 -9.76
N GLU A 52 -12.82 -11.82 -10.02
CA GLU A 52 -13.80 -11.19 -10.90
C GLU A 52 -13.70 -11.70 -12.33
N GLU A 53 -12.49 -11.70 -12.92
CA GLU A 53 -12.26 -12.22 -14.28
C GLU A 53 -12.61 -13.71 -14.40
N LEU A 54 -12.35 -14.50 -13.35
CA LEU A 54 -12.75 -15.91 -13.32
C LEU A 54 -14.26 -16.06 -13.25
N ALA A 55 -14.94 -15.22 -12.44
CA ALA A 55 -16.40 -15.23 -12.34
C ALA A 55 -17.07 -14.91 -13.68
N GLU A 56 -16.56 -13.94 -14.43
CA GLU A 56 -17.03 -13.60 -15.78
C GLU A 56 -16.91 -14.79 -16.74
N SER A 57 -15.79 -15.53 -16.66
CA SER A 57 -15.53 -16.66 -17.55
C SER A 57 -16.29 -17.93 -17.18
N GLN A 58 -16.58 -18.16 -15.89
CA GLN A 58 -17.22 -19.39 -15.38
C GLN A 58 -18.69 -19.21 -14.98
N GLY A 59 -19.20 -17.97 -14.96
CA GLY A 59 -20.57 -17.66 -14.56
C GLY A 59 -20.87 -17.88 -13.07
N HIS A 60 -19.84 -17.96 -12.22
CA HIS A 60 -19.97 -18.14 -10.77
C HIS A 60 -19.03 -17.19 -10.01
N ALA A 61 -19.62 -16.28 -9.24
CA ALA A 61 -18.88 -15.34 -8.41
C ALA A 61 -18.73 -15.88 -6.97
N LEU A 62 -17.53 -15.75 -6.42
CA LEU A 62 -17.28 -16.01 -4.99
C LEU A 62 -17.65 -14.78 -4.16
N ASP A 63 -18.30 -14.99 -3.03
CA ASP A 63 -18.57 -13.94 -2.04
C ASP A 63 -17.29 -13.68 -1.23
N ALA A 64 -16.46 -12.76 -1.74
CA ALA A 64 -15.18 -12.38 -1.16
C ALA A 64 -15.25 -11.04 -0.44
N GLN A 65 -14.52 -10.92 0.69
CA GLN A 65 -14.35 -9.67 1.43
C GLN A 65 -12.89 -9.49 1.84
N PHE A 66 -12.38 -8.25 1.76
CA PHE A 66 -11.00 -7.92 2.13
C PHE A 66 -11.00 -6.93 3.30
N ILE A 67 -10.25 -7.23 4.35
CA ILE A 67 -10.22 -6.43 5.59
C ILE A 67 -8.82 -5.82 5.74
N ASP A 68 -8.74 -4.48 5.77
CA ASP A 68 -7.49 -3.76 5.95
C ASP A 68 -7.55 -2.81 7.15
N LYS A 69 -6.47 -2.72 7.90
CA LYS A 69 -6.34 -1.80 9.04
C LYS A 69 -6.18 -0.34 8.63
N GLN A 70 -5.73 -0.07 7.41
CA GLN A 70 -5.63 1.27 6.88
C GLN A 70 -7.01 1.89 6.67
N GLN A 71 -7.11 3.21 6.75
CA GLN A 71 -8.39 3.91 6.60
C GLN A 71 -8.85 4.01 5.13
N ASP A 72 -7.90 3.92 4.22
CA ASP A 72 -8.09 3.94 2.78
C ASP A 72 -7.01 3.07 2.10
N TYR A 73 -7.14 2.86 0.79
CA TYR A 73 -6.11 2.15 0.05
C TYR A 73 -4.84 2.98 -0.04
N ARG A 74 -3.74 2.44 0.48
CA ARG A 74 -2.39 3.03 0.36
C ARG A 74 -1.35 1.93 0.22
N TRP A 75 -0.52 2.02 -0.80
CA TRP A 75 0.62 1.14 -0.96
C TRP A 75 1.90 1.86 -0.53
N HIS A 76 2.47 1.43 0.59
CA HIS A 76 3.66 2.06 1.17
C HIS A 76 3.53 3.59 1.36
N GLY A 77 2.36 4.07 1.81
CA GLY A 77 2.03 5.49 1.88
C GLY A 77 3.05 6.36 2.60
N GLU A 78 3.71 5.80 3.62
CA GLU A 78 4.75 6.49 4.41
C GLU A 78 6.11 6.61 3.69
N THR A 79 6.26 6.06 2.48
CA THR A 79 7.52 6.04 1.72
C THR A 79 7.34 6.59 0.31
N LEU A 80 6.24 7.28 0.04
CA LEU A 80 5.95 7.90 -1.25
C LEU A 80 6.65 9.27 -1.37
N ALA A 81 7.98 9.29 -1.30
CA ALA A 81 8.77 10.47 -1.61
C ALA A 81 8.60 10.84 -3.09
N THR A 82 8.61 12.14 -3.39
CA THR A 82 8.32 12.67 -4.74
C THR A 82 9.26 12.18 -5.83
N GLN A 83 10.45 11.74 -5.45
CA GLN A 83 11.50 11.28 -6.39
C GLN A 83 11.64 9.75 -6.42
N SER A 84 10.81 9.02 -5.67
CA SER A 84 10.90 7.56 -5.64
C SER A 84 10.32 6.94 -6.91
N GLU A 85 11.09 6.05 -7.55
CA GLU A 85 10.68 5.31 -8.74
C GLU A 85 10.53 3.82 -8.42
N LEU A 86 9.69 3.13 -9.20
CA LEU A 86 9.64 1.68 -9.16
C LEU A 86 10.96 1.10 -9.64
N GLN A 87 11.38 -0.01 -9.02
CA GLN A 87 12.56 -0.75 -9.45
C GLN A 87 12.23 -1.92 -10.39
N ILE A 88 10.94 -2.06 -10.72
CA ILE A 88 10.43 -3.07 -11.65
C ILE A 88 9.66 -2.39 -12.77
N SER A 89 9.65 -3.01 -13.95
CA SER A 89 8.86 -2.53 -15.07
C SER A 89 7.38 -2.44 -14.72
N PHE A 90 6.70 -1.39 -15.21
CA PHE A 90 5.24 -1.24 -15.09
C PHE A 90 4.46 -2.42 -15.70
N LEU A 91 5.08 -3.20 -16.61
CA LEU A 91 4.47 -4.44 -17.14
C LEU A 91 4.33 -5.56 -16.10
N LYS A 92 4.96 -5.41 -14.92
CA LYS A 92 4.72 -6.26 -13.74
C LYS A 92 3.66 -5.65 -12.83
N ASP A 93 2.62 -5.12 -13.43
CA ASP A 93 1.43 -4.61 -12.74
C ASP A 93 0.56 -5.73 -12.15
N LEU A 94 -0.65 -5.41 -11.72
CA LEU A 94 -1.56 -6.36 -11.08
C LEU A 94 -1.99 -7.52 -12.00
N VAL A 95 -1.92 -7.35 -13.31
CA VAL A 95 -2.63 -8.24 -14.27
C VAL A 95 -1.82 -8.65 -15.50
N SER A 96 -0.97 -7.76 -16.04
CA SER A 96 -0.41 -7.91 -17.40
C SER A 96 0.33 -9.22 -17.63
N LEU A 97 1.02 -9.77 -16.61
CA LEU A 97 1.71 -11.06 -16.74
C LEU A 97 0.75 -12.27 -16.74
N ARG A 98 -0.44 -12.13 -16.15
CA ARG A 98 -1.46 -13.20 -16.11
C ARG A 98 -2.48 -13.06 -17.24
N ASN A 99 -2.98 -11.84 -17.44
CA ASN A 99 -3.97 -11.50 -18.45
C ASN A 99 -3.65 -10.12 -19.06
N PRO A 100 -2.91 -10.05 -20.17
CA PRO A 100 -2.51 -8.78 -20.79
C PRO A 100 -3.67 -7.99 -21.38
N THR A 101 -4.86 -8.60 -21.53
CA THR A 101 -6.08 -7.95 -22.02
C THR A 101 -6.98 -7.44 -20.90
N SER A 102 -6.59 -7.63 -19.64
CA SER A 102 -7.34 -7.15 -18.48
C SER A 102 -7.58 -5.65 -18.52
N PRO A 103 -8.81 -5.19 -18.20
CA PRO A 103 -9.10 -3.76 -18.09
C PRO A 103 -8.36 -3.09 -16.90
N TYR A 104 -7.79 -3.86 -15.99
CA TYR A 104 -7.09 -3.37 -14.79
C TYR A 104 -5.58 -3.16 -15.00
N SER A 105 -5.09 -3.12 -16.26
CA SER A 105 -3.67 -2.87 -16.52
C SER A 105 -3.26 -1.43 -16.23
N PHE A 106 -1.98 -1.23 -15.91
CA PHE A 106 -1.40 0.10 -15.72
C PHE A 106 -1.54 0.96 -16.99
N VAL A 107 -1.41 0.35 -18.17
CA VAL A 107 -1.59 1.04 -19.46
C VAL A 107 -3.03 1.54 -19.62
N ASN A 108 -4.03 0.73 -19.27
CA ASN A 108 -5.43 1.16 -19.33
C ASN A 108 -5.75 2.25 -18.30
N TYR A 109 -5.19 2.17 -17.09
CA TYR A 109 -5.28 3.26 -16.11
C TYR A 109 -4.77 4.58 -16.70
N LEU A 110 -3.57 4.59 -17.28
CA LEU A 110 -3.01 5.79 -17.91
C LEU A 110 -3.88 6.31 -19.06
N HIS A 111 -4.45 5.40 -19.86
CA HIS A 111 -5.37 5.76 -20.93
C HIS A 111 -6.64 6.44 -20.39
N GLN A 112 -7.28 5.87 -19.36
CA GLN A 112 -8.48 6.46 -18.74
C GLN A 112 -8.19 7.81 -18.07
N LYS A 113 -7.00 7.98 -17.51
CA LYS A 113 -6.55 9.27 -16.93
C LYS A 113 -6.03 10.26 -17.97
N GLN A 114 -6.09 9.92 -19.28
CA GLN A 114 -5.60 10.75 -20.40
C GLN A 114 -4.10 11.09 -20.30
N ARG A 115 -3.31 10.21 -19.68
CA ARG A 115 -1.87 10.39 -19.41
C ARG A 115 -0.98 9.42 -20.17
N LEU A 116 -1.55 8.54 -20.99
CA LEU A 116 -0.80 7.49 -21.69
C LEU A 116 0.24 8.08 -22.65
N ALA A 117 -0.12 9.08 -23.44
CA ALA A 117 0.80 9.72 -24.38
C ALA A 117 1.98 10.38 -23.66
N ASP A 118 1.71 11.10 -22.57
CA ASP A 118 2.75 11.74 -21.76
C ASP A 118 3.70 10.71 -21.16
N PHE A 119 3.15 9.61 -20.64
CA PHE A 119 3.97 8.52 -20.10
C PHE A 119 4.85 7.86 -21.16
N ILE A 120 4.33 7.61 -22.36
CA ILE A 120 5.12 7.08 -23.49
C ILE A 120 6.27 8.03 -23.83
N ASN A 121 6.01 9.34 -23.85
CA ASN A 121 7.02 10.36 -24.15
C ASN A 121 8.12 10.47 -23.08
N LEU A 122 7.88 10.01 -21.83
CA LEU A 122 8.93 9.91 -20.82
C LEU A 122 9.98 8.87 -21.18
N GLY A 123 9.63 7.86 -22.00
CA GLY A 123 10.55 6.82 -22.45
C GLY A 123 11.10 5.95 -21.29
N THR A 124 10.32 5.70 -20.25
CA THR A 124 10.72 4.91 -19.10
C THR A 124 9.84 3.67 -18.90
N PHE A 125 10.44 2.61 -18.37
CA PHE A 125 9.70 1.44 -17.88
C PHE A 125 9.39 1.52 -16.36
N TYR A 126 9.92 2.54 -15.68
CA TYR A 126 9.89 2.66 -14.23
C TYR A 126 9.08 3.91 -13.85
N PRO A 127 7.76 3.79 -13.63
CA PRO A 127 6.95 4.91 -13.18
C PRO A 127 7.37 5.37 -11.78
N CYS A 128 7.09 6.62 -11.44
CA CYS A 128 7.24 7.05 -10.06
C CYS A 128 6.25 6.31 -9.14
N ARG A 129 6.62 6.15 -7.89
CA ARG A 129 5.78 5.43 -6.92
C ARG A 129 4.44 6.10 -6.65
N LEU A 130 4.38 7.42 -6.74
CA LEU A 130 3.12 8.17 -6.62
C LEU A 130 2.14 7.79 -7.74
N GLU A 131 2.60 7.77 -9.00
CA GLU A 131 1.79 7.34 -10.14
C GLU A 131 1.30 5.90 -9.99
N TYR A 132 2.21 5.01 -9.54
CA TYR A 132 1.86 3.62 -9.38
C TYR A 132 0.91 3.40 -8.19
N ASN A 133 1.03 4.17 -7.11
CA ASN A 133 0.07 4.14 -6.01
C ASN A 133 -1.31 4.64 -6.45
N ASP A 134 -1.38 5.67 -7.30
CA ASP A 134 -2.64 6.14 -7.88
C ASP A 134 -3.30 5.08 -8.77
N TYR A 135 -2.50 4.36 -9.55
CA TYR A 135 -2.98 3.20 -10.30
C TYR A 135 -3.59 2.13 -9.39
N LEU A 136 -2.89 1.76 -8.33
CA LEU A 136 -3.37 0.76 -7.39
C LEU A 136 -4.67 1.22 -6.68
N ARG A 137 -4.77 2.49 -6.31
CA ARG A 137 -6.00 3.07 -5.75
C ARG A 137 -7.15 3.02 -6.74
N TRP A 138 -6.89 3.44 -7.98
CA TRP A 138 -7.88 3.36 -9.04
C TRP A 138 -8.40 1.92 -9.24
N ALA A 139 -7.52 0.93 -9.25
CA ALA A 139 -7.95 -0.46 -9.33
C ALA A 139 -8.76 -0.89 -8.09
N ALA A 140 -8.33 -0.50 -6.88
CA ALA A 140 -9.01 -0.85 -5.64
C ALA A 140 -10.42 -0.23 -5.52
N GLU A 141 -10.67 0.94 -6.12
CA GLU A 141 -11.97 1.60 -6.14
C GLU A 141 -13.06 0.74 -6.79
N HIS A 142 -12.72 -0.11 -7.76
CA HIS A 142 -13.67 -1.05 -8.39
C HIS A 142 -14.15 -2.14 -7.42
N PHE A 143 -13.41 -2.40 -6.36
CA PHE A 143 -13.70 -3.40 -5.32
C PHE A 143 -14.16 -2.78 -3.99
N ALA A 144 -14.64 -1.53 -4.01
CA ALA A 144 -15.03 -0.81 -2.80
C ALA A 144 -16.13 -1.54 -1.98
N THR A 145 -17.01 -2.28 -2.63
CA THR A 145 -18.06 -3.07 -1.96
C THR A 145 -17.53 -4.32 -1.26
N GLN A 146 -16.36 -4.81 -1.66
CA GLN A 146 -15.69 -5.96 -1.07
C GLN A 146 -14.65 -5.57 -0.02
N ALA A 147 -14.21 -4.30 0.00
CA ALA A 147 -13.18 -3.79 0.90
C ALA A 147 -13.77 -3.25 2.20
N VAL A 148 -13.16 -3.63 3.32
CA VAL A 148 -13.46 -3.10 4.66
C VAL A 148 -12.19 -2.48 5.22
N TYR A 149 -12.14 -1.17 5.24
CA TYR A 149 -11.01 -0.41 5.77
C TYR A 149 -11.21 -0.04 7.25
N GLY A 150 -10.11 0.31 7.91
CA GLY A 150 -10.11 0.75 9.30
C GLY A 150 -10.34 -0.36 10.32
N GLN A 151 -10.17 -1.62 9.92
CA GLN A 151 -10.32 -2.77 10.81
C GLN A 151 -9.05 -3.64 10.79
N GLU A 152 -8.45 -3.84 11.97
CA GLU A 152 -7.31 -4.72 12.15
C GLU A 152 -7.78 -6.14 12.48
N VAL A 153 -7.41 -7.12 11.66
CA VAL A 153 -7.64 -8.53 11.98
C VAL A 153 -6.71 -8.93 13.12
N LEU A 154 -7.30 -9.35 14.24
CA LEU A 154 -6.59 -9.73 15.45
C LEU A 154 -6.24 -11.21 15.48
N ARG A 155 -7.21 -12.07 15.07
CA ARG A 155 -7.07 -13.52 15.13
C ARG A 155 -8.03 -14.21 14.17
N ILE A 156 -7.70 -15.44 13.85
CA ILE A 156 -8.49 -16.35 13.03
C ILE A 156 -8.65 -17.63 13.86
N GLU A 157 -9.89 -18.03 14.09
CA GLU A 157 -10.23 -19.19 14.92
C GLU A 157 -10.94 -20.25 14.08
N PRO A 158 -10.58 -21.53 14.21
CA PRO A 158 -11.33 -22.61 13.55
C PRO A 158 -12.66 -22.86 14.25
N GLU A 159 -13.72 -23.04 13.48
CA GLU A 159 -15.00 -23.57 13.96
C GLU A 159 -15.08 -25.05 13.61
N LEU A 160 -15.15 -25.88 14.65
CA LEU A 160 -15.19 -27.32 14.50
C LEU A 160 -16.63 -27.82 14.43
N GLN A 161 -16.87 -28.76 13.53
CA GLN A 161 -18.07 -29.57 13.46
C GLN A 161 -17.64 -31.03 13.29
N ASP A 162 -18.09 -31.91 14.17
CA ASP A 162 -17.75 -33.35 14.20
C ASP A 162 -16.22 -33.59 14.17
N GLY A 163 -15.45 -32.73 14.90
CA GLY A 163 -13.99 -32.84 15.01
C GLY A 163 -13.22 -32.33 13.78
N ARG A 164 -13.90 -31.77 12.79
CA ARG A 164 -13.27 -31.19 11.58
C ARG A 164 -13.51 -29.68 11.50
N VAL A 165 -12.57 -28.96 10.95
CA VAL A 165 -12.74 -27.53 10.67
C VAL A 165 -13.80 -27.39 9.58
N ASN A 166 -14.92 -26.77 9.91
CA ASN A 166 -16.02 -26.50 8.98
C ASN A 166 -15.92 -25.09 8.41
N HIS A 167 -15.64 -24.11 9.28
CA HIS A 167 -15.46 -22.71 8.91
C HIS A 167 -14.34 -22.09 9.73
N LEU A 168 -13.95 -20.90 9.30
CA LEU A 168 -13.03 -20.03 10.02
C LEU A 168 -13.79 -18.79 10.50
N ARG A 169 -13.51 -18.38 11.73
CA ARG A 169 -13.99 -17.12 12.30
C ARG A 169 -12.87 -16.12 12.30
N VAL A 170 -13.06 -15.02 11.55
CA VAL A 170 -12.13 -13.89 11.49
C VAL A 170 -12.61 -12.81 12.44
N ILE A 171 -11.77 -12.44 13.40
CA ILE A 171 -12.07 -11.40 14.40
C ILE A 171 -11.20 -10.20 14.11
N ALA A 172 -11.85 -9.05 13.86
CA ALA A 172 -11.23 -7.78 13.56
C ALA A 172 -11.70 -6.70 14.53
N ARG A 173 -10.92 -5.65 14.70
CA ARG A 173 -11.21 -4.54 15.62
C ARG A 173 -11.01 -3.21 14.90
N ASP A 174 -11.94 -2.27 15.09
CA ASP A 174 -11.80 -0.90 14.60
C ASP A 174 -10.96 0.00 15.54
N ALA A 175 -10.71 1.23 15.10
CA ALA A 175 -9.96 2.21 15.89
C ALA A 175 -10.66 2.63 17.21
N GLN A 176 -11.96 2.39 17.34
CA GLN A 176 -12.74 2.64 18.55
C GLN A 176 -12.74 1.44 19.51
N GLY A 177 -12.03 0.37 19.17
CA GLY A 177 -11.94 -0.84 19.98
C GLY A 177 -13.10 -1.81 19.82
N ARG A 178 -14.05 -1.57 18.91
CA ARG A 178 -15.19 -2.47 18.67
C ARG A 178 -14.72 -3.69 17.88
N GLU A 179 -15.08 -4.87 18.35
CA GLU A 179 -14.77 -6.14 17.66
C GLU A 179 -15.89 -6.52 16.71
N TYR A 180 -15.48 -7.06 15.56
CA TYR A 180 -16.33 -7.59 14.50
C TYR A 180 -15.95 -9.06 14.27
N SER A 181 -16.92 -9.92 14.18
CA SER A 181 -16.75 -11.34 13.90
C SER A 181 -17.38 -11.68 12.54
N ARG A 182 -16.63 -12.39 11.70
CA ARG A 182 -17.08 -12.82 10.37
C ARG A 182 -16.71 -14.28 10.15
N ARG A 183 -17.62 -15.03 9.56
CA ARG A 183 -17.39 -16.44 9.21
C ARG A 183 -17.03 -16.58 7.75
N THR A 184 -16.11 -17.49 7.45
CA THR A 184 -15.66 -17.75 6.08
C THR A 184 -15.26 -19.19 5.88
N ARG A 185 -15.29 -19.65 4.62
CA ARG A 185 -14.78 -20.98 4.24
C ARG A 185 -13.26 -20.97 4.10
N SER A 186 -12.68 -19.85 3.65
CA SER A 186 -11.24 -19.74 3.41
C SER A 186 -10.70 -18.36 3.78
N VAL A 187 -9.40 -18.29 4.06
CA VAL A 187 -8.68 -17.06 4.36
C VAL A 187 -7.41 -16.98 3.53
N VAL A 188 -7.16 -15.79 2.98
CA VAL A 188 -5.87 -15.44 2.35
C VAL A 188 -5.21 -14.31 3.12
N VAL A 189 -3.98 -14.53 3.59
CA VAL A 189 -3.23 -13.55 4.36
C VAL A 189 -2.29 -12.76 3.44
N GLY A 190 -2.58 -11.48 3.25
CA GLY A 190 -1.80 -10.52 2.46
C GLY A 190 -1.37 -9.31 3.29
N SER A 191 -0.99 -9.51 4.56
CA SER A 191 -0.69 -8.44 5.52
C SER A 191 0.64 -7.71 5.29
N GLY A 192 1.46 -8.16 4.33
CA GLY A 192 2.80 -7.60 4.09
C GLY A 192 3.79 -7.92 5.21
N GLY A 193 4.89 -7.16 5.26
CA GLY A 193 5.93 -7.33 6.27
C GLY A 193 5.72 -6.46 7.51
N THR A 194 6.27 -6.92 8.65
CA THR A 194 6.32 -6.13 9.88
C THR A 194 7.65 -5.38 9.96
N PRO A 195 7.63 -4.05 10.18
CA PRO A 195 8.85 -3.27 10.38
C PRO A 195 9.66 -3.80 11.56
N LYS A 196 10.97 -3.96 11.37
CA LYS A 196 11.87 -4.40 12.43
C LYS A 196 13.00 -3.39 12.63
N ILE A 197 13.04 -2.77 13.80
CA ILE A 197 14.19 -1.99 14.26
C ILE A 197 15.22 -2.99 14.80
N PRO A 198 16.50 -2.92 14.35
CA PRO A 198 17.54 -3.82 14.86
C PRO A 198 17.69 -3.73 16.38
N GLU A 199 17.96 -4.84 17.05
CA GLU A 199 18.06 -4.95 18.51
C GLU A 199 19.02 -3.95 19.15
N LYS A 200 20.09 -3.59 18.43
CA LYS A 200 21.06 -2.57 18.87
C LYS A 200 20.42 -1.21 19.15
N PHE A 201 19.28 -0.92 18.55
CA PHE A 201 18.50 0.31 18.73
C PHE A 201 17.26 0.09 19.61
N GLY A 202 17.09 -1.11 20.17
CA GLY A 202 15.91 -1.49 20.95
C GLY A 202 15.67 -0.59 22.16
N ALA A 203 16.73 -0.08 22.78
CA ALA A 203 16.63 0.89 23.89
C ALA A 203 16.02 2.26 23.47
N PHE A 204 16.01 2.54 22.18
CA PHE A 204 15.52 3.81 21.61
C PHE A 204 14.22 3.64 20.81
N LYS A 205 13.55 2.50 20.91
CA LYS A 205 12.35 2.19 20.10
C LYS A 205 11.20 3.18 20.31
N ASP A 206 11.14 3.81 21.49
CA ASP A 206 10.11 4.77 21.87
C ASP A 206 10.59 6.24 21.73
N ASP A 207 11.83 6.46 21.28
CA ASP A 207 12.36 7.78 20.98
C ASP A 207 11.84 8.24 19.60
N PRO A 208 11.10 9.36 19.49
CA PRO A 208 10.53 9.83 18.22
C PRO A 208 11.59 10.19 17.16
N ARG A 209 12.86 10.28 17.56
CA ARG A 209 13.99 10.51 16.66
C ARG A 209 14.52 9.23 16.01
N VAL A 210 14.08 8.05 16.48
CA VAL A 210 14.50 6.75 15.97
C VAL A 210 13.27 6.04 15.40
N PHE A 211 13.19 5.95 14.08
CA PHE A 211 12.04 5.37 13.41
C PHE A 211 12.44 4.49 12.23
N HIS A 212 11.59 3.54 11.92
CA HIS A 212 11.75 2.69 10.76
C HIS A 212 11.28 3.42 9.48
N HIS A 213 11.89 3.12 8.35
CA HIS A 213 11.53 3.67 7.05
C HIS A 213 10.03 3.60 6.73
N SER A 214 9.30 2.57 7.21
CA SER A 214 7.84 2.47 7.05
C SER A 214 7.03 3.57 7.73
N GLN A 215 7.67 4.46 8.49
CA GLN A 215 7.08 5.63 9.14
C GLN A 215 7.80 6.93 8.70
N TYR A 216 8.49 6.89 7.55
CA TYR A 216 9.40 7.94 7.13
C TYR A 216 8.72 9.30 7.05
N LEU A 217 7.66 9.44 6.23
CA LEU A 217 7.01 10.73 6.02
C LEU A 217 6.32 11.26 7.29
N SER A 218 5.59 10.41 8.01
CA SER A 218 4.88 10.82 9.23
C SER A 218 5.83 11.20 10.37
N SER A 219 7.00 10.54 10.47
CA SER A 219 8.01 10.86 11.45
C SER A 219 8.80 12.10 11.06
N LEU A 220 9.18 12.21 9.79
CA LEU A 220 9.92 13.36 9.27
C LEU A 220 9.13 14.66 9.45
N ASN A 221 7.82 14.64 9.18
CA ASN A 221 6.93 15.80 9.34
C ASN A 221 6.84 16.36 10.79
N LYS A 222 7.31 15.61 11.78
CA LYS A 222 7.40 16.03 13.18
C LYS A 222 8.76 16.62 13.53
N LEU A 223 9.72 16.56 12.62
CA LEU A 223 11.10 17.01 12.87
C LEU A 223 11.29 18.49 12.50
N PRO A 224 12.21 19.19 13.20
CA PRO A 224 12.44 20.62 12.96
C PRO A 224 12.91 20.99 11.55
N CYS A 225 13.44 20.03 10.79
CA CYS A 225 13.92 20.27 9.43
C CYS A 225 12.80 20.63 8.45
N THR A 226 11.56 20.25 8.72
CA THR A 226 10.38 20.65 7.91
C THR A 226 10.11 22.16 8.01
N ASP A 227 10.54 22.79 9.11
CA ASP A 227 10.51 24.24 9.29
C ASP A 227 11.81 24.93 8.83
N GLY A 228 12.68 24.22 8.10
CA GLY A 228 13.97 24.75 7.62
C GLY A 228 15.05 24.88 8.70
N LYS A 229 14.85 24.32 9.92
CA LYS A 229 15.84 24.37 10.98
C LYS A 229 16.99 23.39 10.71
N PRO A 230 18.25 23.77 10.99
CA PRO A 230 19.38 22.88 10.83
C PRO A 230 19.28 21.62 11.67
N MET A 231 19.57 20.47 11.04
CA MET A 231 19.45 19.17 11.67
C MET A 231 20.49 18.21 11.08
N ARG A 232 20.86 17.17 11.84
CA ARG A 232 21.68 16.06 11.37
C ARG A 232 20.88 14.77 11.47
N ILE A 233 20.77 14.04 10.34
CA ILE A 233 20.01 12.79 10.27
C ILE A 233 20.95 11.68 9.76
N ALA A 234 20.94 10.53 10.46
CA ALA A 234 21.65 9.34 10.05
C ALA A 234 20.66 8.34 9.41
N VAL A 235 20.92 7.95 8.18
CA VAL A 235 20.20 6.86 7.48
C VAL A 235 21.02 5.59 7.64
N ILE A 236 20.43 4.58 8.27
CA ILE A 236 21.11 3.31 8.57
C ILE A 236 20.60 2.21 7.65
N GLY A 237 21.48 1.70 6.79
CA GLY A 237 21.19 0.62 5.84
C GLY A 237 21.82 0.84 4.48
N SER A 238 21.88 -0.24 3.68
CA SER A 238 22.47 -0.24 2.33
C SER A 238 21.46 -0.65 1.24
N GLY A 239 20.18 -0.85 1.61
CA GLY A 239 19.14 -1.21 0.68
C GLY A 239 18.53 0.01 -0.03
N GLN A 240 17.69 -0.25 -1.02
CA GLN A 240 17.00 0.76 -1.82
C GLN A 240 16.27 1.79 -0.94
N SER A 241 15.52 1.36 0.08
CA SER A 241 14.80 2.25 0.98
C SER A 241 15.71 3.25 1.70
N ALA A 242 16.93 2.83 2.04
CA ALA A 242 17.91 3.73 2.64
C ALA A 242 18.45 4.74 1.62
N ALA A 243 18.71 4.31 0.39
CA ALA A 243 19.15 5.19 -0.69
C ALA A 243 18.06 6.23 -1.04
N GLU A 244 16.80 5.82 -1.14
CA GLU A 244 15.68 6.72 -1.41
C GLU A 244 15.51 7.75 -0.29
N ALA A 245 15.56 7.34 0.98
CA ALA A 245 15.49 8.28 2.11
C ALA A 245 16.68 9.24 2.13
N PHE A 246 17.88 8.76 1.80
CA PHE A 246 19.08 9.61 1.72
C PHE A 246 18.95 10.68 0.63
N ILE A 247 18.50 10.29 -0.56
CA ILE A 247 18.30 11.19 -1.70
C ILE A 247 17.22 12.22 -1.38
N ASP A 248 16.07 11.78 -0.86
CA ASP A 248 14.97 12.68 -0.51
C ASP A 248 15.38 13.70 0.56
N LEU A 249 16.08 13.28 1.60
CA LEU A 249 16.60 14.19 2.64
C LEU A 249 17.59 15.20 2.08
N ASN A 250 18.49 14.78 1.19
CA ASN A 250 19.49 15.64 0.61
C ASN A 250 18.89 16.67 -0.37
N ASP A 251 17.89 16.27 -1.15
CA ASP A 251 17.35 17.09 -2.22
C ASP A 251 16.20 17.99 -1.75
N SER A 252 15.39 17.50 -0.79
CA SER A 252 14.18 18.18 -0.34
C SER A 252 14.41 19.02 0.93
N TYR A 253 15.45 18.73 1.72
CA TYR A 253 15.70 19.39 3.01
C TYR A 253 17.12 19.99 3.09
N PRO A 254 17.39 21.14 2.46
CA PRO A 254 18.75 21.70 2.38
C PRO A 254 19.36 22.10 3.74
N SER A 255 18.55 22.21 4.78
CA SER A 255 19.01 22.47 6.16
C SER A 255 19.49 21.20 6.87
N VAL A 256 19.29 20.02 6.28
CA VAL A 256 19.67 18.72 6.89
C VAL A 256 21.05 18.31 6.42
N LYS A 257 21.93 17.97 7.37
CA LYS A 257 23.13 17.20 7.06
C LYS A 257 22.82 15.72 7.18
N VAL A 258 22.90 15.00 6.06
CA VAL A 258 22.58 13.57 6.00
C VAL A 258 23.87 12.75 6.06
N ASP A 259 23.89 11.76 6.95
CA ASP A 259 24.96 10.77 7.03
C ASP A 259 24.38 9.38 6.68
N MET A 260 25.04 8.62 5.81
CA MET A 260 24.65 7.25 5.50
C MET A 260 25.57 6.27 6.25
N VAL A 261 24.98 5.38 7.04
CA VAL A 261 25.71 4.39 7.83
C VAL A 261 25.50 3.00 7.23
N LEU A 262 26.55 2.45 6.67
CA LEU A 262 26.53 1.15 6.01
C LEU A 262 27.34 0.13 6.81
N ARG A 263 26.93 -1.15 6.76
CA ARG A 263 27.84 -2.23 7.16
C ARG A 263 28.94 -2.31 6.12
N GLY A 264 30.20 -2.26 6.56
CA GLY A 264 31.33 -2.56 5.69
C GLY A 264 31.17 -3.96 5.07
N SER A 265 31.58 -4.11 3.81
CA SER A 265 31.86 -5.44 3.26
C SER A 265 33.00 -6.03 4.06
N ALA A 266 32.77 -7.18 4.68
CA ALA A 266 33.86 -7.96 5.28
C ALA A 266 34.80 -8.46 4.19
#